data_67f86f4ed0b8150594a0618a3f00d546
#
_entry.id   67f86f4ed0b8150594a0618a3f00d546
#
_cell.length_a   1.000
_cell.length_b   1.000
_cell.length_c   1.000
_cell.angle_alpha   90.00
_cell.angle_beta   90.00
_cell.angle_gamma   90.00
#
_symmetry.space_group_name_H-M   'P 1'
#
loop_
_entity.id
_entity.type
_entity.pdbx_description
1 polymer ?
#
loop_
_entity_poly.entity_id
_entity_poly.type
_entity_poly.pdbx_seq_one_letter_code
_entity_poly.pdbx_strand_id
1 'polypeptide(L)'
;LGIVSAVIGAVVFALIPPLILADIVDSITAGTDAAFARILLYFAMLALTGFTESARESLLVVFGQKINHALRSSLMDKFTHLTADNMTKQEPGTLVSRFVGDVDTVETLFSSGIISMFADACRIISILVVIWFQNRGLAIVLLILLPFLFCFTRHVQKNMLAAQIENRKAVGRASGHVPETLHNIRTIRALGLEDYMERRYDRCIGESYAAMERTNFYDAIYSPVVLVLNAAVVGIVML
;
A
#
# COMPACT_ATOMS: atom_id res chain seq x y z
N LEU A 1 -19.49 5.45 -11.48
CA LEU A 1 -20.08 4.25 -12.09
C LEU A 1 -19.04 3.47 -12.90
N GLY A 2 -18.29 4.08 -13.84
CA GLY A 2 -17.30 3.40 -14.69
C GLY A 2 -16.18 2.68 -13.92
N ILE A 3 -15.67 3.27 -12.84
CA ILE A 3 -14.62 2.65 -12.00
C ILE A 3 -15.19 1.42 -11.26
N VAL A 4 -16.37 1.53 -10.70
CA VAL A 4 -17.01 0.40 -9.98
C VAL A 4 -17.29 -0.76 -10.94
N SER A 5 -17.78 -0.49 -12.14
CA SER A 5 -17.99 -1.55 -13.15
C SER A 5 -16.67 -2.17 -13.62
N ALA A 6 -15.60 -1.38 -13.77
CA ALA A 6 -14.28 -1.88 -14.12
C ALA A 6 -13.69 -2.77 -13.00
N VAL A 7 -13.85 -2.38 -11.73
CA VAL A 7 -13.42 -3.17 -10.58
C VAL A 7 -14.18 -4.50 -10.52
N ILE A 8 -15.51 -4.47 -10.62
CA ILE A 8 -16.32 -5.69 -10.61
C ILE A 8 -15.96 -6.58 -11.80
N GLY A 9 -15.81 -6.00 -13.00
CA GLY A 9 -15.40 -6.74 -14.19
C GLY A 9 -14.04 -7.43 -14.02
N ALA A 10 -13.03 -6.70 -13.53
CA ALA A 10 -11.70 -7.25 -13.27
C ALA A 10 -11.74 -8.41 -12.26
N VAL A 11 -12.54 -8.29 -11.19
CA VAL A 11 -12.71 -9.35 -10.17
C VAL A 11 -13.36 -10.58 -10.78
N VAL A 12 -14.42 -10.44 -11.57
CA VAL A 12 -15.11 -11.56 -12.21
C VAL A 12 -14.20 -12.26 -13.23
N PHE A 13 -13.53 -11.51 -14.10
CA PHE A 13 -12.62 -12.11 -15.07
C PHE A 13 -11.41 -12.78 -14.43
N ALA A 14 -10.92 -12.29 -13.29
CA ALA A 14 -9.81 -12.92 -12.57
C ALA A 14 -10.15 -14.30 -11.97
N LEU A 15 -11.43 -14.64 -11.80
CA LEU A 15 -11.86 -15.94 -11.28
C LEU A 15 -11.91 -17.02 -12.37
N ILE A 16 -12.02 -16.66 -13.64
CA ILE A 16 -12.24 -17.61 -14.75
C ILE A 16 -10.99 -18.46 -15.02
N PRO A 17 -9.77 -17.91 -15.18
CA PRO A 17 -8.59 -18.71 -15.48
C PRO A 17 -8.30 -19.83 -14.45
N PRO A 18 -8.35 -19.61 -13.12
CA PRO A 18 -8.16 -20.69 -12.15
C PRO A 18 -9.18 -21.83 -12.29
N LEU A 19 -10.45 -21.52 -12.63
CA LEU A 19 -11.48 -22.53 -12.85
C LEU A 19 -11.21 -23.38 -14.09
N ILE A 20 -10.81 -22.76 -15.19
CA ILE A 20 -10.41 -23.47 -16.42
C ILE A 20 -9.17 -24.34 -16.16
N LEU A 21 -8.20 -23.83 -15.40
CA LEU A 21 -7.01 -24.59 -15.04
C LEU A 21 -7.36 -25.81 -14.20
N ALA A 22 -8.26 -25.70 -13.23
CA ALA A 22 -8.74 -26.82 -12.44
C ALA A 22 -9.38 -27.90 -13.33
N ASP A 23 -10.26 -27.53 -14.27
CA ASP A 23 -10.88 -28.45 -15.22
C ASP A 23 -9.83 -29.14 -16.14
N ILE A 24 -8.80 -28.43 -16.56
CA ILE A 24 -7.70 -29.01 -17.35
C ILE A 24 -6.92 -30.05 -16.51
N VAL A 25 -6.57 -29.71 -15.25
CA VAL A 25 -5.84 -30.61 -14.36
C VAL A 25 -6.67 -31.87 -14.05
N ASP A 26 -7.96 -31.71 -13.77
CA ASP A 26 -8.87 -32.83 -13.54
C ASP A 26 -8.97 -33.74 -14.76
N SER A 27 -9.05 -33.19 -15.96
CA SER A 27 -9.06 -33.94 -17.22
C SER A 27 -7.78 -34.76 -17.42
N ILE A 28 -6.60 -34.16 -17.15
CA ILE A 28 -5.31 -34.88 -17.25
C ILE A 28 -5.20 -35.97 -16.20
N THR A 29 -5.65 -35.71 -14.96
CA THR A 29 -5.60 -36.70 -13.87
C THR A 29 -6.54 -37.88 -14.13
N ALA A 30 -7.66 -37.64 -14.78
CA ALA A 30 -8.62 -38.67 -15.20
C ALA A 30 -8.11 -39.47 -16.44
N GLY A 31 -6.96 -39.15 -16.98
CA GLY A 31 -6.39 -39.84 -18.17
C GLY A 31 -7.10 -39.52 -19.48
N THR A 32 -7.88 -38.44 -19.52
CA THR A 32 -8.52 -37.94 -20.73
C THR A 32 -7.64 -36.86 -21.36
N ASP A 33 -7.50 -36.88 -22.69
CA ASP A 33 -6.72 -35.84 -23.38
C ASP A 33 -7.31 -34.45 -23.13
N ALA A 34 -6.52 -33.58 -22.56
CA ALA A 34 -6.90 -32.17 -22.47
C ALA A 34 -7.04 -31.61 -23.88
N ALA A 35 -8.25 -31.31 -24.30
CA ALA A 35 -8.48 -30.78 -25.65
C ALA A 35 -7.67 -29.49 -25.82
N PHE A 36 -6.84 -29.41 -26.88
CA PHE A 36 -6.02 -28.26 -27.22
C PHE A 36 -6.81 -26.93 -27.17
N ALA A 37 -8.09 -26.99 -27.52
CA ALA A 37 -9.01 -25.85 -27.43
C ALA A 37 -9.19 -25.32 -26.00
N ARG A 38 -9.16 -26.17 -24.94
CA ARG A 38 -9.25 -25.70 -23.53
C ARG A 38 -7.98 -24.99 -23.10
N ILE A 39 -6.83 -25.49 -23.54
CA ILE A 39 -5.54 -24.83 -23.28
C ILE A 39 -5.50 -23.46 -23.95
N LEU A 40 -5.94 -23.36 -25.20
CA LEU A 40 -6.03 -22.10 -25.92
C LEU A 40 -7.01 -21.14 -25.23
N LEU A 41 -8.16 -21.63 -24.78
CA LEU A 41 -9.14 -20.85 -24.03
C LEU A 41 -8.57 -20.32 -22.71
N TYR A 42 -7.77 -21.12 -22.00
CA TYR A 42 -7.09 -20.69 -20.78
C TYR A 42 -6.17 -19.50 -21.05
N PHE A 43 -5.30 -19.58 -22.09
CA PHE A 43 -4.41 -18.49 -22.44
C PHE A 43 -5.16 -17.24 -22.93
N ALA A 44 -6.24 -17.42 -23.69
CA ALA A 44 -7.09 -16.32 -24.12
C ALA A 44 -7.74 -15.59 -22.93
N MET A 45 -8.27 -16.36 -21.97
CA MET A 45 -8.85 -15.80 -20.75
C MET A 45 -7.81 -15.14 -19.83
N LEU A 46 -6.60 -15.69 -19.77
CA LEU A 46 -5.49 -15.08 -19.05
C LEU A 46 -5.11 -13.72 -19.65
N ALA A 47 -5.01 -13.66 -20.99
CA ALA A 47 -4.75 -12.41 -21.69
C ALA A 47 -5.87 -11.38 -21.50
N LEU A 48 -7.13 -11.82 -21.54
CA LEU A 48 -8.30 -10.95 -21.29
C LEU A 48 -8.32 -10.42 -19.86
N THR A 49 -7.98 -11.26 -18.88
CA THR A 49 -7.84 -10.84 -17.47
C THR A 49 -6.77 -9.78 -17.32
N GLY A 50 -5.58 -9.99 -17.92
CA GLY A 50 -4.50 -9.00 -17.92
C GLY A 50 -4.91 -7.67 -18.57
N PHE A 51 -5.63 -7.73 -19.69
CA PHE A 51 -6.15 -6.53 -20.35
C PHE A 51 -7.16 -5.78 -19.47
N THR A 52 -8.09 -6.50 -18.84
CA THR A 52 -9.09 -5.92 -17.96
C THR A 52 -8.46 -5.29 -16.70
N GLU A 53 -7.43 -5.93 -16.15
CA GLU A 53 -6.68 -5.39 -15.01
C GLU A 53 -5.91 -4.12 -15.41
N SER A 54 -5.26 -4.11 -16.58
CA SER A 54 -4.57 -2.92 -17.10
C SER A 54 -5.54 -1.77 -17.40
N ALA A 55 -6.73 -2.08 -17.92
CA ALA A 55 -7.77 -1.08 -18.14
C ALA A 55 -8.27 -0.48 -16.82
N ARG A 56 -8.49 -1.32 -15.79
CA ARG A 56 -8.83 -0.88 -14.45
C ARG A 56 -7.78 0.06 -13.88
N GLU A 57 -6.50 -0.34 -13.93
CA GLU A 57 -5.38 0.46 -13.42
C GLU A 57 -5.29 1.81 -14.13
N SER A 58 -5.42 1.81 -15.46
CA SER A 58 -5.43 3.04 -16.26
C SER A 58 -6.57 3.99 -15.87
N LEU A 59 -7.77 3.45 -15.61
CA LEU A 59 -8.90 4.23 -15.14
C LEU A 59 -8.66 4.82 -13.75
N LEU A 60 -8.02 4.09 -12.85
CA LEU A 60 -7.65 4.56 -11.51
C LEU A 60 -6.64 5.70 -11.57
N VAL A 61 -5.62 5.58 -12.42
CA VAL A 61 -4.62 6.64 -12.65
C VAL A 61 -5.30 7.91 -13.19
N VAL A 62 -6.13 7.78 -14.21
CA VAL A 62 -6.87 8.93 -14.76
C VAL A 62 -7.78 9.57 -13.71
N PHE A 63 -8.43 8.77 -12.88
CA PHE A 63 -9.26 9.26 -11.78
C PHE A 63 -8.44 10.01 -10.74
N GLY A 64 -7.30 9.44 -10.31
CA GLY A 64 -6.36 10.09 -9.39
C GLY A 64 -5.89 11.45 -9.91
N GLN A 65 -5.51 11.53 -11.19
CA GLN A 65 -5.11 12.79 -11.82
C GLN A 65 -6.25 13.83 -11.86
N LYS A 66 -7.50 13.41 -12.09
CA LYS A 66 -8.65 14.31 -12.01
C LYS A 66 -8.90 14.84 -10.61
N ILE A 67 -8.77 13.99 -9.57
CA ILE A 67 -8.85 14.42 -8.16
C ILE A 67 -7.76 15.44 -7.87
N ASN A 68 -6.51 15.12 -8.24
CA ASN A 68 -5.36 16.00 -8.04
C ASN A 68 -5.58 17.37 -8.67
N HIS A 69 -5.99 17.41 -9.93
CA HIS A 69 -6.31 18.65 -10.63
C HIS A 69 -7.42 19.44 -9.94
N ALA A 70 -8.53 18.78 -9.59
CA ALA A 70 -9.67 19.43 -8.94
C ALA A 70 -9.31 20.01 -7.57
N LEU A 71 -8.54 19.28 -6.77
CA LEU A 71 -8.06 19.72 -5.46
C LEU A 71 -7.11 20.90 -5.57
N ARG A 72 -6.12 20.84 -6.47
CA ARG A 72 -5.17 21.94 -6.69
C ARG A 72 -5.87 23.21 -7.20
N SER A 73 -6.82 23.06 -8.13
CA SER A 73 -7.63 24.17 -8.62
C SER A 73 -8.47 24.81 -7.51
N SER A 74 -9.15 23.99 -6.71
CA SER A 74 -9.97 24.46 -5.57
C SER A 74 -9.11 25.12 -4.47
N LEU A 75 -7.92 24.59 -4.22
CA LEU A 75 -6.98 25.20 -3.27
C LEU A 75 -6.49 26.56 -3.77
N MET A 76 -6.17 26.66 -5.07
CA MET A 76 -5.71 27.93 -5.66
C MET A 76 -6.80 28.99 -5.64
N ASP A 77 -8.03 28.62 -5.97
CA ASP A 77 -9.20 29.51 -5.88
C ASP A 77 -9.37 30.03 -4.45
N LYS A 78 -9.36 29.14 -3.45
CA LYS A 78 -9.43 29.56 -2.05
C LYS A 78 -8.25 30.43 -1.63
N PHE A 79 -7.04 30.11 -2.10
CA PHE A 79 -5.83 30.85 -1.78
C PHE A 79 -5.90 32.31 -2.31
N THR A 80 -6.36 32.50 -3.54
CA THR A 80 -6.51 33.83 -4.14
C THR A 80 -7.58 34.68 -3.48
N HIS A 81 -8.56 34.06 -2.79
CA HIS A 81 -9.61 34.75 -2.05
C HIS A 81 -9.34 34.90 -0.54
N LEU A 82 -8.16 34.43 -0.06
CA LEU A 82 -7.74 34.63 1.34
C LEU A 82 -7.47 36.12 1.61
N THR A 83 -7.93 36.59 2.77
CA THR A 83 -7.61 37.94 3.26
C THR A 83 -6.14 38.07 3.61
N ALA A 84 -5.55 39.24 3.39
CA ALA A 84 -4.13 39.52 3.64
C ALA A 84 -3.70 39.19 5.09
N ASP A 85 -4.59 39.39 6.07
CA ASP A 85 -4.31 39.08 7.48
C ASP A 85 -4.14 37.56 7.73
N ASN A 86 -4.85 36.71 6.99
CA ASN A 86 -4.70 35.27 7.08
C ASN A 86 -3.47 34.74 6.32
N MET A 87 -3.00 35.45 5.32
CA MET A 87 -1.77 35.13 4.60
C MET A 87 -0.50 35.40 5.43
N THR A 88 -0.48 36.50 6.17
CA THR A 88 0.68 36.86 7.01
C THR A 88 0.87 35.93 8.22
N LYS A 89 -0.18 35.22 8.63
CA LYS A 89 -0.15 34.27 9.75
C LYS A 89 0.36 32.87 9.35
N GLN A 90 0.46 32.59 8.06
CA GLN A 90 0.91 31.28 7.59
C GLN A 90 2.31 31.37 6.95
N GLU A 91 3.16 30.43 7.35
CA GLU A 91 4.48 30.32 6.73
C GLU A 91 4.36 29.91 5.25
N PRO A 92 5.03 30.59 4.32
CA PRO A 92 4.96 30.26 2.89
C PRO A 92 5.31 28.80 2.57
N GLY A 93 6.27 28.23 3.30
CA GLY A 93 6.67 26.82 3.18
C GLY A 93 5.54 25.83 3.50
N THR A 94 4.72 26.13 4.50
CA THR A 94 3.55 25.30 4.86
C THR A 94 2.48 25.33 3.76
N LEU A 95 2.27 26.49 3.13
CA LEU A 95 1.33 26.59 2.01
C LEU A 95 1.81 25.79 0.81
N VAL A 96 3.08 25.89 0.44
CA VAL A 96 3.67 25.10 -0.66
C VAL A 96 3.55 23.59 -0.36
N SER A 97 3.82 23.17 0.87
CA SER A 97 3.68 21.77 1.29
C SER A 97 2.25 21.25 1.10
N ARG A 98 1.24 22.05 1.39
CA ARG A 98 -0.17 21.68 1.15
C ARG A 98 -0.51 21.52 -0.33
N PHE A 99 0.00 22.42 -1.18
CA PHE A 99 -0.24 22.35 -2.62
C PHE A 99 0.41 21.15 -3.29
N VAL A 100 1.57 20.71 -2.79
CA VAL A 100 2.35 19.63 -3.39
C VAL A 100 2.13 18.33 -2.62
N GLY A 101 2.45 18.28 -1.33
CA GLY A 101 2.51 17.04 -0.56
C GLY A 101 1.15 16.54 -0.09
N ASP A 102 0.31 17.43 0.47
CA ASP A 102 -0.97 17.01 1.03
C ASP A 102 -1.95 16.59 -0.06
N VAL A 103 -1.96 17.27 -1.21
CA VAL A 103 -2.82 16.91 -2.35
C VAL A 103 -2.43 15.56 -2.93
N ASP A 104 -1.13 15.28 -3.09
CA ASP A 104 -0.65 13.99 -3.59
C ASP A 104 -0.96 12.86 -2.58
N THR A 105 -0.90 13.15 -1.28
CA THR A 105 -1.29 12.19 -0.23
C THR A 105 -2.80 11.86 -0.30
N VAL A 106 -3.65 12.86 -0.52
CA VAL A 106 -5.09 12.64 -0.68
C VAL A 106 -5.39 11.86 -1.96
N GLU A 107 -4.74 12.19 -3.07
CA GLU A 107 -4.88 11.44 -4.33
C GLU A 107 -4.51 9.97 -4.14
N THR A 108 -3.36 9.70 -3.53
CA THR A 108 -2.89 8.33 -3.25
C THR A 108 -3.86 7.58 -2.33
N LEU A 109 -4.42 8.25 -1.32
CA LEU A 109 -5.42 7.66 -0.42
C LEU A 109 -6.66 7.18 -1.17
N PHE A 110 -7.16 7.98 -2.12
CA PHE A 110 -8.36 7.62 -2.89
C PHE A 110 -8.05 6.58 -3.96
N SER A 111 -6.96 6.73 -4.73
CA SER A 111 -6.63 5.85 -5.85
C SER A 111 -6.13 4.47 -5.39
N SER A 112 -5.02 4.43 -4.68
CA SER A 112 -4.40 3.17 -4.23
C SER A 112 -4.85 2.71 -2.84
N GLY A 113 -5.45 3.59 -2.04
CA GLY A 113 -5.98 3.22 -0.73
C GLY A 113 -7.40 2.66 -0.80
N ILE A 114 -8.39 3.53 -0.80
CA ILE A 114 -9.80 3.15 -0.60
C ILE A 114 -10.32 2.25 -1.72
N ILE A 115 -10.06 2.60 -2.98
CA ILE A 115 -10.59 1.85 -4.13
C ILE A 115 -9.94 0.48 -4.24
N SER A 116 -8.61 0.40 -4.00
CA SER A 116 -7.91 -0.88 -4.01
C SER A 116 -8.38 -1.79 -2.86
N MET A 117 -8.55 -1.26 -1.65
CA MET A 117 -9.11 -2.04 -0.52
C MET A 117 -10.51 -2.58 -0.84
N PHE A 118 -11.36 -1.78 -1.48
CA PHE A 118 -12.68 -2.24 -1.91
C PHE A 118 -12.59 -3.36 -2.97
N ALA A 119 -11.70 -3.21 -3.94
CA ALA A 119 -11.46 -4.23 -4.97
C ALA A 119 -10.95 -5.55 -4.36
N ASP A 120 -10.00 -5.48 -3.42
CA ASP A 120 -9.45 -6.63 -2.73
C ASP A 120 -10.52 -7.33 -1.85
N ALA A 121 -11.36 -6.56 -1.16
CA ALA A 121 -12.48 -7.10 -0.41
C ALA A 121 -13.47 -7.85 -1.31
N CYS A 122 -13.85 -7.27 -2.45
CA CYS A 122 -14.69 -7.94 -3.45
C CYS A 122 -14.02 -9.22 -3.98
N ARG A 123 -12.72 -9.20 -4.23
CA ARG A 123 -11.94 -10.35 -4.69
C ARG A 123 -11.95 -11.47 -3.65
N ILE A 124 -11.71 -11.18 -2.38
CA ILE A 124 -11.74 -12.16 -1.29
C ILE A 124 -13.14 -12.79 -1.18
N ILE A 125 -14.19 -11.98 -1.19
CA ILE A 125 -15.57 -12.45 -1.12
C ILE A 125 -15.88 -13.37 -2.31
N SER A 126 -15.51 -12.98 -3.52
CA SER A 126 -15.75 -13.74 -4.73
C SER A 126 -15.03 -15.09 -4.71
N ILE A 127 -13.77 -15.13 -4.26
CA ILE A 127 -13.00 -16.38 -4.10
C ILE A 127 -13.68 -17.29 -3.07
N LEU A 128 -14.09 -16.76 -1.90
CA LEU A 128 -14.79 -17.55 -0.88
C LEU A 128 -16.09 -18.14 -1.39
N VAL A 129 -16.86 -17.36 -2.16
CA VAL A 129 -18.11 -17.85 -2.77
C VAL A 129 -17.85 -19.00 -3.74
N VAL A 130 -16.86 -18.87 -4.61
CA VAL A 130 -16.50 -19.93 -5.57
C VAL A 130 -16.05 -21.19 -4.84
N ILE A 131 -15.17 -21.08 -3.85
CA ILE A 131 -14.68 -22.23 -3.07
C ILE A 131 -15.82 -22.88 -2.28
N TRP A 132 -16.78 -22.11 -1.76
CA TRP A 132 -17.93 -22.62 -1.05
C TRP A 132 -18.79 -23.55 -1.91
N PHE A 133 -18.96 -23.24 -3.20
CA PHE A 133 -19.69 -24.07 -4.14
C PHE A 133 -18.92 -25.31 -4.59
N GLN A 134 -17.58 -25.24 -4.64
CA GLN A 134 -16.72 -26.36 -5.03
C GLN A 134 -16.45 -27.33 -3.88
N ASN A 135 -16.02 -26.81 -2.74
CA ASN A 135 -15.66 -27.60 -1.57
C ASN A 135 -15.98 -26.85 -0.27
N ARG A 136 -17.06 -27.27 0.40
CA ARG A 136 -17.52 -26.65 1.66
C ARG A 136 -16.49 -26.80 2.79
N GLY A 137 -15.78 -27.94 2.85
CA GLY A 137 -14.77 -28.19 3.88
C GLY A 137 -13.64 -27.18 3.78
N LEU A 138 -13.10 -26.96 2.57
CA LEU A 138 -12.05 -26.01 2.30
C LEU A 138 -12.51 -24.57 2.58
N ALA A 139 -13.74 -24.22 2.21
CA ALA A 139 -14.32 -22.90 2.48
C ALA A 139 -14.38 -22.59 3.99
N ILE A 140 -14.78 -23.57 4.82
CA ILE A 140 -14.85 -23.42 6.28
C ILE A 140 -13.44 -23.22 6.85
N VAL A 141 -12.45 -24.00 6.41
CA VAL A 141 -11.06 -23.84 6.84
C VAL A 141 -10.55 -22.43 6.53
N LEU A 142 -10.76 -21.95 5.30
CA LEU A 142 -10.37 -20.60 4.91
C LEU A 142 -11.11 -19.52 5.70
N LEU A 143 -12.38 -19.71 6.00
CA LEU A 143 -13.20 -18.76 6.74
C LEU A 143 -12.74 -18.64 8.21
N ILE A 144 -12.20 -19.70 8.82
CA ILE A 144 -11.59 -19.69 10.15
C ILE A 144 -10.20 -19.07 10.08
N LEU A 145 -9.44 -19.34 9.02
CA LEU A 145 -8.06 -18.88 8.86
C LEU A 145 -7.98 -17.37 8.61
N LEU A 146 -8.92 -16.81 7.83
CA LEU A 146 -8.95 -15.38 7.50
C LEU A 146 -8.96 -14.46 8.73
N PRO A 147 -9.87 -14.62 9.72
CA PRO A 147 -9.85 -13.78 10.92
C PRO A 147 -8.58 -13.98 11.76
N PHE A 148 -8.04 -15.20 11.80
CA PHE A 148 -6.75 -15.46 12.46
C PHE A 148 -5.62 -14.65 11.80
N LEU A 149 -5.49 -14.72 10.47
CA LEU A 149 -4.52 -13.94 9.72
C LEU A 149 -4.72 -12.43 9.90
N PHE A 150 -5.97 -11.98 9.90
CA PHE A 150 -6.30 -10.58 10.12
C PHE A 150 -5.88 -10.10 11.51
N CYS A 151 -6.19 -10.84 12.56
CA CYS A 151 -5.79 -10.49 13.93
C CYS A 151 -4.26 -10.49 14.09
N PHE A 152 -3.58 -11.49 13.53
CA PHE A 152 -2.13 -11.57 13.55
C PHE A 152 -1.48 -10.38 12.84
N THR A 153 -1.89 -10.11 11.59
CA THR A 153 -1.38 -9.00 10.79
C THR A 153 -1.63 -7.66 11.49
N ARG A 154 -2.82 -7.47 12.07
CA ARG A 154 -3.16 -6.24 12.80
C ARG A 154 -2.29 -6.05 14.04
N HIS A 155 -1.98 -7.13 14.76
CA HIS A 155 -1.09 -7.06 15.92
C HIS A 155 0.33 -6.63 15.54
N VAL A 156 0.90 -7.23 14.50
CA VAL A 156 2.22 -6.87 13.99
C VAL A 156 2.26 -5.44 13.45
N GLN A 157 1.27 -5.07 12.65
CA GLN A 157 1.17 -3.72 12.06
C GLN A 157 1.07 -2.61 13.13
N LYS A 158 0.40 -2.85 14.25
CA LYS A 158 0.30 -1.86 15.33
C LYS A 158 1.68 -1.53 15.92
N ASN A 159 2.50 -2.54 16.16
CA ASN A 159 3.84 -2.38 16.70
C ASN A 159 4.79 -1.73 15.68
N MET A 160 4.71 -2.16 14.44
CA MET A 160 5.45 -1.60 13.31
C MET A 160 5.12 -0.11 13.09
N LEU A 161 3.82 0.26 13.12
CA LEU A 161 3.40 1.66 12.99
C LEU A 161 3.97 2.53 14.11
N ALA A 162 3.98 2.05 15.35
CA ALA A 162 4.57 2.76 16.48
C ALA A 162 6.06 3.01 16.25
N ALA A 163 6.81 1.99 15.81
CA ALA A 163 8.23 2.10 15.49
C ALA A 163 8.48 3.07 14.32
N GLN A 164 7.64 3.04 13.27
CA GLN A 164 7.75 3.97 12.14
C GLN A 164 7.50 5.43 12.55
N ILE A 165 6.54 5.69 13.45
CA ILE A 165 6.28 7.05 13.97
C ILE A 165 7.48 7.53 14.78
N GLU A 166 8.07 6.68 15.62
CA GLU A 166 9.27 7.01 16.39
C GLU A 166 10.45 7.32 15.47
N ASN A 167 10.67 6.48 14.44
CA ASN A 167 11.70 6.70 13.43
C ASN A 167 11.50 8.03 12.69
N ARG A 168 10.30 8.35 12.23
CA ARG A 168 10.01 9.63 11.57
C ARG A 168 10.31 10.84 12.46
N LYS A 169 9.99 10.76 13.76
CA LYS A 169 10.31 11.82 14.72
C LYS A 169 11.82 11.96 14.90
N ALA A 170 12.56 10.87 15.01
CA ALA A 170 14.00 10.87 15.17
C ALA A 170 14.72 11.43 13.93
N VAL A 171 14.33 10.96 12.73
CA VAL A 171 14.83 11.49 11.45
C VAL A 171 14.52 12.98 11.30
N GLY A 172 13.29 13.40 11.69
CA GLY A 172 12.91 14.82 11.65
C GLY A 172 13.76 15.70 12.54
N ARG A 173 14.11 15.24 13.77
CA ARG A 173 15.03 15.96 14.67
C ARG A 173 16.43 16.06 14.06
N ALA A 174 16.98 14.97 13.54
CA ALA A 174 18.30 14.97 12.90
C ALA A 174 18.34 15.89 11.67
N SER A 175 17.32 15.82 10.82
CA SER A 175 17.21 16.66 9.62
C SER A 175 17.04 18.15 9.95
N GLY A 176 16.33 18.49 11.03
CA GLY A 176 16.15 19.86 11.49
C GLY A 176 17.44 20.48 12.04
N HIS A 177 18.37 19.66 12.55
CA HIS A 177 19.64 20.13 13.10
C HIS A 177 20.58 20.73 12.04
N VAL A 178 20.53 20.24 10.80
CA VAL A 178 21.41 20.71 9.72
C VAL A 178 21.13 22.16 9.33
N PRO A 179 19.88 22.57 9.00
CA PRO A 179 19.54 23.96 8.71
C PRO A 179 19.81 24.89 9.88
N GLU A 180 19.54 24.47 11.13
CA GLU A 180 19.83 25.22 12.34
C GLU A 180 21.33 25.51 12.45
N THR A 181 22.18 24.50 12.23
CA THR A 181 23.64 24.63 12.27
C THR A 181 24.14 25.55 11.17
N LEU A 182 23.65 25.40 9.94
CA LEU A 182 24.03 26.25 8.82
C LEU A 182 23.62 27.72 9.04
N HIS A 183 22.45 27.97 9.56
CA HIS A 183 21.97 29.32 9.86
C HIS A 183 22.87 30.01 10.93
N ASN A 184 23.30 29.26 11.94
CA ASN A 184 24.07 29.76 13.07
C ASN A 184 25.59 29.56 12.93
N ILE A 185 26.10 29.18 11.76
CA ILE A 185 27.50 28.77 11.58
C ILE A 185 28.52 29.87 12.00
N ARG A 186 28.17 31.14 11.79
CA ARG A 186 29.00 32.25 12.21
C ARG A 186 29.11 32.35 13.73
N THR A 187 28.01 32.17 14.44
CA THR A 187 27.96 32.20 15.91
C THR A 187 28.71 31.01 16.49
N ILE A 188 28.51 29.81 15.92
CA ILE A 188 29.20 28.59 16.35
C ILE A 188 30.72 28.78 16.25
N ARG A 189 31.22 29.29 15.12
CA ARG A 189 32.66 29.58 14.92
C ARG A 189 33.19 30.69 15.83
N ALA A 190 32.39 31.73 16.03
CA ALA A 190 32.80 32.84 16.90
C ALA A 190 32.94 32.42 18.38
N LEU A 191 32.20 31.41 18.80
CA LEU A 191 32.19 30.88 20.17
C LEU A 191 33.03 29.60 20.33
N GLY A 192 33.63 29.06 19.27
CA GLY A 192 34.41 27.81 19.31
C GLY A 192 33.58 26.58 19.72
N LEU A 193 32.31 26.51 19.30
CA LEU A 193 31.37 25.48 19.68
C LEU A 193 31.22 24.34 18.63
N GLU A 194 32.18 24.20 17.73
CA GLU A 194 32.17 23.21 16.65
C GLU A 194 32.01 21.79 17.20
N ASP A 195 32.88 21.40 18.13
CA ASP A 195 32.84 20.06 18.77
C ASP A 195 31.56 19.79 19.53
N TYR A 196 30.93 20.81 20.11
CA TYR A 196 29.62 20.66 20.77
C TYR A 196 28.52 20.35 19.77
N MET A 197 28.50 21.07 18.63
CA MET A 197 27.50 20.88 17.59
C MET A 197 27.67 19.54 16.89
N GLU A 198 28.91 19.10 16.65
CA GLU A 198 29.21 17.79 16.11
C GLU A 198 28.67 16.66 17.02
N ARG A 199 29.01 16.68 18.31
CA ARG A 199 28.51 15.68 19.28
C ARG A 199 27.01 15.73 19.43
N ARG A 200 26.38 16.90 19.34
CA ARG A 200 24.91 17.03 19.39
C ARG A 200 24.26 16.41 18.17
N TYR A 201 24.81 16.63 16.98
CA TYR A 201 24.35 16.05 15.74
C TYR A 201 24.52 14.53 15.74
N ASP A 202 25.69 14.04 16.16
CA ASP A 202 26.01 12.61 16.26
C ASP A 202 25.02 11.86 17.18
N ARG A 203 24.65 12.50 18.32
CA ARG A 203 23.59 11.95 19.18
C ARG A 203 22.25 11.86 18.46
N CYS A 204 21.84 12.88 17.72
CA CYS A 204 20.58 12.87 16.97
C CYS A 204 20.57 11.79 15.88
N ILE A 205 21.69 11.60 15.18
CA ILE A 205 21.87 10.53 14.20
C ILE A 205 21.85 9.15 14.88
N GLY A 206 22.50 8.99 16.02
CA GLY A 206 22.45 7.75 16.81
C GLY A 206 21.03 7.37 17.24
N GLU A 207 20.22 8.33 17.72
CA GLU A 207 18.82 8.11 18.03
C GLU A 207 17.99 7.71 16.78
N SER A 208 18.27 8.35 15.65
CA SER A 208 17.62 8.03 14.38
C SER A 208 17.97 6.61 13.91
N TYR A 209 19.24 6.23 14.03
CA TYR A 209 19.70 4.89 13.68
C TYR A 209 19.05 3.82 14.55
N ALA A 210 19.00 4.00 15.88
CA ALA A 210 18.35 3.07 16.79
C ALA A 210 16.84 2.90 16.51
N ALA A 211 16.16 4.00 16.15
CA ALA A 211 14.75 3.95 15.77
C ALA A 211 14.53 3.25 14.43
N MET A 212 15.44 3.43 13.45
CA MET A 212 15.43 2.74 12.17
C MET A 212 15.68 1.23 12.35
N GLU A 213 16.62 0.85 13.20
CA GLU A 213 16.94 -0.54 13.51
C GLU A 213 15.71 -1.29 14.04
N ARG A 214 14.93 -0.68 14.95
CA ARG A 214 13.66 -1.24 15.42
C ARG A 214 12.65 -1.42 14.30
N THR A 215 12.50 -0.44 13.41
CA THR A 215 11.59 -0.54 12.27
C THR A 215 11.99 -1.68 11.36
N ASN A 216 13.27 -1.76 11.00
CA ASN A 216 13.82 -2.80 10.14
C ASN A 216 13.70 -4.21 10.78
N PHE A 217 13.78 -4.32 12.09
CA PHE A 217 13.57 -5.58 12.79
C PHE A 217 12.13 -6.09 12.62
N TYR A 218 11.12 -5.22 12.76
CA TYR A 218 9.73 -5.60 12.51
C TYR A 218 9.48 -5.96 11.05
N ASP A 219 10.05 -5.22 10.10
CA ASP A 219 9.96 -5.51 8.67
C ASP A 219 10.62 -6.85 8.33
N ALA A 220 11.80 -7.11 8.91
CA ALA A 220 12.53 -8.35 8.68
C ALA A 220 11.81 -9.59 9.22
N ILE A 221 11.06 -9.47 10.32
CA ILE A 221 10.28 -10.60 10.87
C ILE A 221 8.96 -10.77 10.12
N TYR A 222 8.34 -9.69 9.68
CA TYR A 222 7.02 -9.75 9.04
C TYR A 222 7.02 -10.61 7.78
N SER A 223 7.99 -10.43 6.90
CA SER A 223 8.07 -11.13 5.62
C SER A 223 8.23 -12.66 5.76
N PRO A 224 9.16 -13.21 6.55
CA PRO A 224 9.26 -14.65 6.78
C PRO A 224 8.03 -15.27 7.44
N VAL A 225 7.40 -14.55 8.38
CA VAL A 225 6.19 -15.06 9.05
C VAL A 225 5.04 -15.19 8.07
N VAL A 226 4.83 -14.19 7.19
CA VAL A 226 3.82 -14.27 6.13
C VAL A 226 4.11 -15.43 5.17
N LEU A 227 5.37 -15.67 4.81
CA LEU A 227 5.77 -16.79 3.98
C LEU A 227 5.46 -18.14 4.63
N VAL A 228 5.80 -18.32 5.92
CA VAL A 228 5.50 -19.56 6.67
C VAL A 228 3.99 -19.78 6.77
N LEU A 229 3.21 -18.72 7.06
CA LEU A 229 1.76 -18.80 7.10
C LEU A 229 1.18 -19.19 5.73
N ASN A 230 1.68 -18.61 4.65
CA ASN A 230 1.26 -18.97 3.30
C ASN A 230 1.59 -20.44 2.98
N ALA A 231 2.78 -20.90 3.30
CA ALA A 231 3.17 -22.30 3.13
C ALA A 231 2.29 -23.27 3.96
N ALA A 232 1.93 -22.87 5.19
CA ALA A 232 1.01 -23.65 6.02
C ALA A 232 -0.39 -23.74 5.42
N VAL A 233 -0.92 -22.64 4.87
CA VAL A 233 -2.19 -22.63 4.15
C VAL A 233 -2.17 -23.56 2.95
N VAL A 234 -1.14 -23.46 2.12
CA VAL A 234 -0.98 -24.36 0.95
C VAL A 234 -0.88 -25.82 1.40
N GLY A 235 -0.13 -26.11 2.47
CA GLY A 235 -0.05 -27.47 3.03
C GLY A 235 -1.40 -28.01 3.52
N ILE A 236 -2.22 -27.18 4.19
CA ILE A 236 -3.57 -27.56 4.64
C ILE A 236 -4.50 -27.80 3.44
N VAL A 237 -4.36 -27.04 2.38
CA VAL A 237 -5.18 -27.17 1.16
C VAL A 237 -4.83 -28.43 0.37
N MET A 238 -3.58 -28.89 0.44
CA MET A 238 -3.11 -30.09 -0.26
C MET A 238 -3.38 -31.41 0.47
N LEU A 239 -3.72 -31.37 1.76
CA LEU A 239 -4.14 -32.53 2.56
C LEU A 239 -5.61 -32.84 2.40
#